data_27b3abcfa7b1f30d784c7aa6a98ffc68
#
_entry.id   27b3abcfa7b1f30d784c7aa6a98ffc68
#
_cell.length_a   1.000
_cell.length_b   1.000
_cell.length_c   1.000
_cell.angle_alpha   90.00
_cell.angle_beta   90.00
_cell.angle_gamma   90.00
#
_symmetry.space_group_name_H-M   'P 1'
#
loop_
_entity.id
_entity.type
_entity.pdbx_description
1 polymer ?
#
loop_
_entity_poly.entity_id
_entity_poly.type
_entity_poly.pdbx_seq_one_letter_code
_entity_poly.pdbx_strand_id
1 'polypeptide(L)'
;MRANVGKLLKGIDRYNPENLTTLEHYVEIQAKENAYDLEANLAVLKLYQFNPACFQTTVTAQILLKALTNLPHTDFTLCKCMIDQARQEEEPICQILYLGELLETCHFQAFWQALDKNMDLLDGITGFEDSVRKFICHVVGITYQHIDHWLLAKMMGDLSDNQLKTWMSKYGWTETEPGTIFICNQEESVKPKNIVEKIDFDSESLPAPAVFPDILLEYPV
;
A
#
# COMPACT_ATOMS: atom_id res chain seq x y z
N MET A 1 -25.74 -5.02 -6.49
CA MET A 1 -24.81 -6.15 -6.56
C MET A 1 -24.09 -6.41 -5.24
N ARG A 2 -23.54 -5.42 -4.55
CA ARG A 2 -22.82 -5.55 -3.27
C ARG A 2 -23.55 -6.40 -2.21
N ALA A 3 -24.87 -6.21 -2.01
CA ALA A 3 -25.64 -6.97 -1.04
C ALA A 3 -25.74 -8.48 -1.38
N ASN A 4 -25.77 -8.82 -2.67
CA ASN A 4 -25.80 -10.22 -3.11
C ASN A 4 -24.42 -10.87 -2.95
N VAL A 5 -23.35 -10.15 -3.32
CA VAL A 5 -21.98 -10.62 -3.12
C VAL A 5 -21.69 -10.79 -1.63
N GLY A 6 -22.12 -9.85 -0.77
CA GLY A 6 -21.98 -9.99 0.68
C GLY A 6 -22.69 -11.20 1.30
N LYS A 7 -23.71 -11.78 0.61
CA LYS A 7 -24.30 -13.05 1.03
C LYS A 7 -23.45 -14.23 0.57
N LEU A 8 -22.91 -14.19 -0.66
CA LEU A 8 -22.01 -15.23 -1.20
C LEU A 8 -20.71 -15.35 -0.41
N LEU A 9 -20.21 -14.24 0.14
CA LEU A 9 -18.99 -14.23 0.93
C LEU A 9 -19.15 -14.82 2.34
N LYS A 10 -20.41 -15.03 2.79
CA LYS A 10 -20.70 -15.64 4.09
C LYS A 10 -20.79 -17.15 3.94
N GLY A 11 -19.96 -17.88 4.68
CA GLY A 11 -20.02 -19.33 4.75
C GLY A 11 -19.25 -20.06 3.65
N ILE A 12 -19.75 -21.24 3.24
CA ILE A 12 -19.08 -22.16 2.31
C ILE A 12 -19.17 -21.66 0.86
N ASP A 13 -20.20 -20.91 0.54
CA ASP A 13 -20.49 -20.43 -0.82
C ASP A 13 -19.35 -19.58 -1.42
N ARG A 14 -18.53 -18.96 -0.57
CA ARG A 14 -17.34 -18.21 -0.98
C ARG A 14 -16.27 -19.06 -1.71
N TYR A 15 -16.30 -20.38 -1.50
CA TYR A 15 -15.36 -21.34 -2.10
C TYR A 15 -15.99 -22.11 -3.26
N ASN A 16 -17.27 -21.86 -3.60
CA ASN A 16 -17.94 -22.52 -4.70
C ASN A 16 -17.50 -21.91 -6.04
N PRO A 17 -16.87 -22.68 -6.94
CA PRO A 17 -16.42 -22.19 -8.25
C PRO A 17 -17.55 -21.71 -9.16
N GLU A 18 -18.79 -22.15 -8.95
CA GLU A 18 -19.96 -21.67 -9.70
C GLU A 18 -20.21 -20.17 -9.48
N ASN A 19 -19.79 -19.62 -8.33
CA ASN A 19 -19.95 -18.21 -7.99
C ASN A 19 -18.85 -17.33 -8.60
N LEU A 20 -17.81 -17.93 -9.20
CA LEU A 20 -16.64 -17.21 -9.72
C LEU A 20 -17.03 -16.13 -10.74
N THR A 21 -17.84 -16.47 -11.74
CA THR A 21 -18.30 -15.52 -12.77
C THR A 21 -19.04 -14.31 -12.16
N THR A 22 -19.83 -14.54 -11.11
CA THR A 22 -20.54 -13.46 -10.43
C THR A 22 -19.57 -12.53 -9.68
N LEU A 23 -18.55 -13.09 -9.05
CA LEU A 23 -17.52 -12.36 -8.35
C LEU A 23 -16.60 -11.59 -9.32
N GLU A 24 -16.20 -12.19 -10.44
CA GLU A 24 -15.45 -11.55 -11.52
C GLU A 24 -16.20 -10.32 -12.07
N HIS A 25 -17.47 -10.49 -12.38
CA HIS A 25 -18.30 -9.37 -12.83
C HIS A 25 -18.41 -8.27 -11.77
N TYR A 26 -18.41 -8.63 -10.50
CA TYR A 26 -18.39 -7.62 -9.42
C TYR A 26 -17.07 -6.85 -9.36
N VAL A 27 -15.91 -7.49 -9.66
CA VAL A 27 -14.62 -6.81 -9.79
C VAL A 27 -14.66 -5.75 -10.91
N GLU A 28 -15.22 -6.10 -12.07
CA GLU A 28 -15.40 -5.14 -13.16
C GLU A 28 -16.26 -3.93 -12.77
N ILE A 29 -17.33 -4.16 -12.01
CA ILE A 29 -18.17 -3.07 -11.49
C ILE A 29 -17.38 -2.19 -10.52
N GLN A 30 -16.60 -2.79 -9.61
CA GLN A 30 -15.74 -2.03 -8.70
C GLN A 30 -14.77 -1.12 -9.48
N ALA A 31 -14.19 -1.62 -10.58
CA ALA A 31 -13.28 -0.86 -11.42
C ALA A 31 -13.97 0.36 -12.05
N LYS A 32 -15.16 0.17 -12.62
CA LYS A 32 -15.93 1.21 -13.33
C LYS A 32 -16.54 2.25 -12.39
N GLU A 33 -17.09 1.80 -11.25
CA GLU A 33 -17.79 2.67 -10.29
C GLU A 33 -16.87 3.28 -9.24
N ASN A 34 -15.55 3.08 -9.35
CA ASN A 34 -14.56 3.48 -8.35
C ASN A 34 -14.93 3.00 -6.92
N ALA A 35 -15.53 1.83 -6.84
CA ALA A 35 -15.79 1.14 -5.58
C ALA A 35 -14.62 0.23 -5.21
N TYR A 36 -14.55 -0.20 -3.95
CA TYR A 36 -13.54 -1.14 -3.48
C TYR A 36 -14.10 -2.11 -2.45
N ASP A 37 -13.81 -3.39 -2.63
CA ASP A 37 -14.24 -4.46 -1.72
C ASP A 37 -13.14 -5.54 -1.67
N LEU A 38 -12.26 -5.43 -0.67
CA LEU A 38 -11.12 -6.33 -0.50
C LEU A 38 -11.57 -7.78 -0.30
N GLU A 39 -12.65 -8.01 0.48
CA GLU A 39 -13.09 -9.38 0.79
C GLU A 39 -13.55 -10.12 -0.47
N ALA A 40 -14.27 -9.45 -1.36
CA ALA A 40 -14.67 -10.00 -2.65
C ALA A 40 -13.45 -10.28 -3.54
N ASN A 41 -12.50 -9.34 -3.60
CA ASN A 41 -11.29 -9.47 -4.42
C ASN A 41 -10.42 -10.65 -3.95
N LEU A 42 -10.23 -10.80 -2.65
CA LEU A 42 -9.50 -11.94 -2.07
C LEU A 42 -10.22 -13.27 -2.30
N ALA A 43 -11.56 -13.29 -2.31
CA ALA A 43 -12.33 -14.50 -2.62
C ALA A 43 -12.11 -14.96 -4.06
N VAL A 44 -12.06 -14.03 -5.04
CA VAL A 44 -11.71 -14.34 -6.43
C VAL A 44 -10.32 -14.95 -6.53
N LEU A 45 -9.30 -14.28 -5.95
CA LEU A 45 -7.92 -14.79 -5.97
C LEU A 45 -7.81 -16.17 -5.32
N LYS A 46 -8.55 -16.40 -4.24
CA LYS A 46 -8.60 -17.71 -3.56
C LYS A 46 -9.23 -18.80 -4.44
N LEU A 47 -10.30 -18.46 -5.15
CA LEU A 47 -10.92 -19.38 -6.10
C LEU A 47 -9.97 -19.71 -7.25
N TYR A 48 -9.17 -18.77 -7.72
CA TYR A 48 -8.13 -19.02 -8.73
C TYR A 48 -7.03 -19.95 -8.22
N GLN A 49 -6.62 -19.83 -6.93
CA GLN A 49 -5.68 -20.78 -6.33
C GLN A 49 -6.21 -22.22 -6.33
N PHE A 50 -7.51 -22.39 -6.03
CA PHE A 50 -8.13 -23.71 -6.00
C PHE A 50 -8.46 -24.24 -7.40
N ASN A 51 -8.67 -23.35 -8.37
CA ASN A 51 -9.06 -23.67 -9.74
C ASN A 51 -8.16 -22.95 -10.77
N PRO A 52 -6.88 -23.33 -10.90
CA PRO A 52 -5.92 -22.65 -11.77
C PRO A 52 -6.34 -22.55 -13.24
N ALA A 53 -7.19 -23.50 -13.69
CA ALA A 53 -7.74 -23.51 -15.06
C ALA A 53 -8.71 -22.35 -15.34
N CYS A 54 -9.31 -21.76 -14.28
CA CYS A 54 -10.24 -20.65 -14.39
C CYS A 54 -9.56 -19.28 -14.25
N PHE A 55 -8.23 -19.25 -14.10
CA PHE A 55 -7.49 -18.01 -13.86
C PHE A 55 -7.67 -17.02 -15.01
N GLN A 56 -8.03 -15.77 -14.67
CA GLN A 56 -8.17 -14.67 -15.63
C GLN A 56 -7.19 -13.55 -15.30
N THR A 57 -6.25 -13.33 -16.21
CA THR A 57 -5.20 -12.30 -16.06
C THR A 57 -5.79 -10.90 -16.00
N THR A 58 -6.81 -10.61 -16.80
CA THR A 58 -7.47 -9.29 -16.81
C THR A 58 -8.16 -8.94 -15.50
N VAL A 59 -8.89 -9.89 -14.92
CA VAL A 59 -9.57 -9.71 -13.62
C VAL A 59 -8.54 -9.55 -12.50
N THR A 60 -7.48 -10.35 -12.53
CA THR A 60 -6.37 -10.25 -11.56
C THR A 60 -5.67 -8.89 -11.66
N ALA A 61 -5.44 -8.38 -12.86
CA ALA A 61 -4.90 -7.04 -13.09
C ALA A 61 -5.80 -5.94 -12.49
N GLN A 62 -7.11 -6.03 -12.69
CA GLN A 62 -8.08 -5.10 -12.10
C GLN A 62 -8.06 -5.16 -10.58
N ILE A 63 -7.99 -6.33 -9.98
CA ILE A 63 -7.89 -6.51 -8.52
C ILE A 63 -6.61 -5.83 -7.98
N LEU A 64 -5.46 -6.05 -8.61
CA LEU A 64 -4.19 -5.44 -8.20
C LEU A 64 -4.22 -3.92 -8.35
N LEU A 65 -4.72 -3.38 -9.47
CA LEU A 65 -4.85 -1.94 -9.68
C LEU A 65 -5.81 -1.31 -8.65
N LYS A 66 -6.92 -1.97 -8.34
CA LYS A 66 -7.84 -1.51 -7.29
C LYS A 66 -7.20 -1.58 -5.90
N ALA A 67 -6.38 -2.57 -5.61
CA ALA A 67 -5.64 -2.64 -4.34
C ALA A 67 -4.62 -1.50 -4.21
N LEU A 68 -3.94 -1.09 -5.31
CA LEU A 68 -3.07 0.09 -5.33
C LEU A 68 -3.82 1.39 -5.03
N THR A 69 -5.10 1.50 -5.41
CA THR A 69 -5.90 2.69 -5.06
C THR A 69 -6.18 2.82 -3.57
N ASN A 70 -5.95 1.78 -2.78
CA ASN A 70 -6.21 1.73 -1.34
C ASN A 70 -4.93 1.85 -0.48
N LEU A 71 -3.80 2.24 -1.07
CA LEU A 71 -2.59 2.57 -0.31
C LEU A 71 -2.89 3.71 0.69
N PRO A 72 -2.35 3.70 1.92
CA PRO A 72 -1.22 2.91 2.44
C PRO A 72 -1.59 1.57 3.07
N HIS A 73 -2.80 1.06 2.88
CA HIS A 73 -3.18 -0.25 3.41
C HIS A 73 -2.40 -1.39 2.76
N THR A 74 -2.25 -2.51 3.47
CA THR A 74 -1.48 -3.69 3.02
C THR A 74 -2.20 -4.57 2.02
N ASP A 75 -3.32 -4.11 1.47
CA ASP A 75 -4.21 -4.87 0.59
C ASP A 75 -3.50 -5.33 -0.68
N PHE A 76 -2.64 -4.48 -1.24
CA PHE A 76 -1.84 -4.81 -2.41
C PHE A 76 -0.90 -5.98 -2.15
N THR A 77 -0.18 -5.94 -1.01
CA THR A 77 0.70 -7.03 -0.59
C THR A 77 -0.08 -8.34 -0.38
N LEU A 78 -1.28 -8.25 0.24
CA LEU A 78 -2.16 -9.42 0.42
C LEU A 78 -2.57 -10.02 -0.92
N CYS A 79 -3.02 -9.21 -1.86
CA CYS A 79 -3.41 -9.67 -3.20
C CYS A 79 -2.21 -10.31 -3.94
N LYS A 80 -1.04 -9.66 -3.91
CA LYS A 80 0.19 -10.17 -4.51
C LYS A 80 0.56 -11.56 -3.98
N CYS A 81 0.51 -11.75 -2.65
CA CYS A 81 0.83 -13.03 -2.03
C CYS A 81 -0.14 -14.18 -2.39
N MET A 82 -1.32 -13.86 -2.91
CA MET A 82 -2.29 -14.87 -3.35
C MET A 82 -2.13 -15.30 -4.81
N ILE A 83 -1.22 -14.68 -5.56
CA ILE A 83 -0.97 -14.98 -6.97
C ILE A 83 0.28 -15.86 -7.08
N ASP A 84 0.19 -16.96 -7.82
CA ASP A 84 1.33 -17.84 -8.05
C ASP A 84 2.50 -17.13 -8.73
N GLN A 85 3.73 -17.48 -8.34
CA GLN A 85 4.95 -16.87 -8.85
C GLN A 85 5.01 -16.87 -10.39
N ALA A 86 4.64 -17.96 -11.04
CA ALA A 86 4.62 -18.04 -12.50
C ALA A 86 3.65 -17.04 -13.15
N ARG A 87 2.52 -16.76 -12.47
CA ARG A 87 1.54 -15.78 -12.94
C ARG A 87 1.97 -14.34 -12.69
N GLN A 88 2.80 -14.12 -11.66
CA GLN A 88 3.37 -12.80 -11.39
C GLN A 88 4.36 -12.35 -12.47
N GLU A 89 4.95 -13.28 -13.22
CA GLU A 89 5.88 -13.01 -14.32
C GLU A 89 5.17 -12.70 -15.65
N GLU A 90 3.85 -12.98 -15.74
CA GLU A 90 3.06 -12.71 -16.95
C GLU A 90 2.70 -11.22 -17.06
N GLU A 91 2.70 -10.69 -18.29
CA GLU A 91 2.11 -9.38 -18.57
C GLU A 91 0.56 -9.51 -18.59
N PRO A 92 -0.16 -8.51 -18.06
CA PRO A 92 0.27 -7.22 -17.48
C PRO A 92 0.58 -7.27 -15.98
N ILE A 93 0.50 -8.43 -15.32
CA ILE A 93 0.65 -8.55 -13.86
C ILE A 93 2.03 -8.04 -13.41
N CYS A 94 3.12 -8.47 -14.07
CA CYS A 94 4.47 -8.05 -13.71
C CYS A 94 4.65 -6.52 -13.80
N GLN A 95 4.03 -5.87 -14.78
CA GLN A 95 4.06 -4.41 -14.92
C GLN A 95 3.33 -3.71 -13.76
N ILE A 96 2.18 -4.23 -13.35
CA ILE A 96 1.43 -3.69 -12.21
C ILE A 96 2.18 -3.90 -10.89
N LEU A 97 2.85 -5.04 -10.74
CA LEU A 97 3.69 -5.31 -9.56
C LEU A 97 4.87 -4.35 -9.49
N TYR A 98 5.48 -4.03 -10.62
CA TYR A 98 6.54 -3.02 -10.71
C TYR A 98 6.04 -1.62 -10.34
N LEU A 99 4.84 -1.22 -10.83
CA LEU A 99 4.21 0.05 -10.43
C LEU A 99 3.94 0.08 -8.92
N GLY A 100 3.51 -1.03 -8.35
CA GLY A 100 3.28 -1.16 -6.91
C GLY A 100 4.57 -1.01 -6.10
N GLU A 101 5.67 -1.61 -6.54
CA GLU A 101 6.99 -1.48 -5.91
C GLU A 101 7.47 -0.02 -5.90
N LEU A 102 7.30 0.70 -7.01
CA LEU A 102 7.65 2.13 -7.09
C LEU A 102 6.81 2.99 -6.11
N LEU A 103 5.54 2.67 -5.92
CA LEU A 103 4.69 3.38 -4.95
C LEU A 103 5.05 3.03 -3.51
N GLU A 104 5.24 1.75 -3.18
CA GLU A 104 5.61 1.30 -1.84
C GLU A 104 7.00 1.83 -1.40
N THR A 105 7.91 2.03 -2.35
CA THR A 105 9.25 2.62 -2.12
C THR A 105 9.28 4.14 -2.31
N CYS A 106 8.13 4.78 -2.53
CA CYS A 106 7.98 6.23 -2.70
C CYS A 106 8.78 6.83 -3.89
N HIS A 107 9.03 6.05 -4.94
CA HIS A 107 9.67 6.52 -6.17
C HIS A 107 8.65 7.16 -7.13
N PHE A 108 7.96 8.20 -6.69
CA PHE A 108 6.79 8.76 -7.38
C PHE A 108 7.08 9.28 -8.79
N GLN A 109 8.24 9.90 -9.02
CA GLN A 109 8.61 10.37 -10.37
C GLN A 109 8.79 9.20 -11.35
N ALA A 110 9.48 8.14 -10.92
CA ALA A 110 9.67 6.94 -11.73
C ALA A 110 8.33 6.22 -11.96
N PHE A 111 7.44 6.24 -10.96
CA PHE A 111 6.08 5.71 -11.10
C PHE A 111 5.29 6.39 -12.23
N TRP A 112 5.24 7.73 -12.25
CA TRP A 112 4.53 8.46 -13.31
C TRP A 112 5.13 8.19 -14.69
N GLN A 113 6.46 8.16 -14.80
CA GLN A 113 7.14 7.82 -16.07
C GLN A 113 6.86 6.38 -16.53
N ALA A 114 6.74 5.44 -15.60
CA ALA A 114 6.42 4.05 -15.93
C ALA A 114 4.94 3.92 -16.30
N LEU A 115 4.05 4.66 -15.63
CA LEU A 115 2.61 4.68 -15.92
C LEU A 115 2.33 5.25 -17.31
N ASP A 116 2.96 6.35 -17.70
CA ASP A 116 2.80 6.98 -19.02
C ASP A 116 3.13 6.03 -20.17
N LYS A 117 4.04 5.09 -19.95
CA LYS A 117 4.40 4.07 -20.95
C LYS A 117 3.39 2.94 -21.04
N ASN A 118 2.56 2.78 -20.02
CA ASN A 118 1.64 1.65 -19.85
C ASN A 118 0.21 2.13 -19.53
N MET A 119 -0.24 3.19 -20.17
CA MET A 119 -1.57 3.77 -19.93
C MET A 119 -2.71 2.79 -20.21
N ASP A 120 -2.50 1.83 -21.11
CA ASP A 120 -3.47 0.78 -21.45
C ASP A 120 -3.85 -0.08 -20.24
N LEU A 121 -2.97 -0.15 -19.22
CA LEU A 121 -3.26 -0.86 -17.95
C LEU A 121 -4.44 -0.25 -17.19
N LEU A 122 -4.68 1.05 -17.36
CA LEU A 122 -5.74 1.77 -16.65
C LEU A 122 -7.09 1.73 -17.34
N ASP A 123 -7.19 1.05 -18.49
CA ASP A 123 -8.45 0.92 -19.21
C ASP A 123 -9.55 0.33 -18.31
N GLY A 124 -10.63 1.08 -18.14
CA GLY A 124 -11.76 0.69 -17.31
C GLY A 124 -11.56 0.87 -15.79
N ILE A 125 -10.44 1.47 -15.33
CA ILE A 125 -10.20 1.76 -13.91
C ILE A 125 -10.44 3.25 -13.64
N THR A 126 -11.55 3.57 -13.03
CA THR A 126 -11.92 4.97 -12.73
C THR A 126 -11.21 5.48 -11.47
N GLY A 127 -10.65 6.69 -11.54
CA GLY A 127 -10.11 7.41 -10.38
C GLY A 127 -8.79 6.88 -9.83
N PHE A 128 -8.03 6.11 -10.61
CA PHE A 128 -6.74 5.53 -10.21
C PHE A 128 -5.72 6.62 -9.86
N GLU A 129 -5.46 7.54 -10.78
CA GLU A 129 -4.47 8.61 -10.58
C GLU A 129 -4.79 9.50 -9.36
N ASP A 130 -6.07 9.86 -9.17
CA ASP A 130 -6.49 10.65 -8.02
C ASP A 130 -6.25 9.90 -6.70
N SER A 131 -6.42 8.58 -6.70
CA SER A 131 -6.14 7.75 -5.53
C SER A 131 -4.64 7.68 -5.24
N VAL A 132 -3.81 7.57 -6.27
CA VAL A 132 -2.34 7.64 -6.12
C VAL A 132 -1.92 9.02 -5.60
N ARG A 133 -2.47 10.11 -6.12
CA ARG A 133 -2.20 11.47 -5.62
C ARG A 133 -2.61 11.63 -4.15
N LYS A 134 -3.73 11.04 -3.73
CA LYS A 134 -4.11 11.01 -2.30
C LYS A 134 -3.08 10.28 -1.44
N PHE A 135 -2.57 9.16 -1.92
CA PHE A 135 -1.50 8.43 -1.24
C PHE A 135 -0.22 9.26 -1.14
N ILE A 136 0.20 9.92 -2.23
CA ILE A 136 1.35 10.83 -2.23
C ILE A 136 1.15 11.96 -1.21
N CYS A 137 -0.03 12.59 -1.18
CA CYS A 137 -0.35 13.62 -0.20
C CYS A 137 -0.29 13.08 1.24
N HIS A 138 -0.72 11.84 1.47
CA HIS A 138 -0.59 11.20 2.78
C HIS A 138 0.88 11.05 3.19
N VAL A 139 1.73 10.54 2.29
CA VAL A 139 3.16 10.38 2.54
C VAL A 139 3.83 11.74 2.80
N VAL A 140 3.56 12.73 1.95
CA VAL A 140 4.08 14.10 2.14
C VAL A 140 3.65 14.68 3.49
N GLY A 141 2.38 14.49 3.85
CA GLY A 141 1.82 14.99 5.10
C GLY A 141 2.48 14.43 6.37
N ILE A 142 3.03 13.23 6.31
CA ILE A 142 3.70 12.58 7.46
C ILE A 142 5.23 12.74 7.45
N THR A 143 5.83 13.14 6.31
CA THR A 143 7.29 13.18 6.15
C THR A 143 7.87 14.59 6.13
N TYR A 144 7.14 15.57 5.64
CA TYR A 144 7.63 16.92 5.43
C TYR A 144 6.95 17.93 6.37
N GLN A 145 7.73 18.88 6.90
CA GLN A 145 7.20 20.12 7.46
C GLN A 145 7.07 21.18 6.36
N HIS A 146 8.09 21.28 5.52
CA HIS A 146 8.15 22.16 4.38
C HIS A 146 8.63 21.39 3.18
N ILE A 147 8.10 21.69 2.00
CA ILE A 147 8.48 21.08 0.73
C ILE A 147 8.55 22.14 -0.36
N ASP A 148 9.51 21.98 -1.29
CA ASP A 148 9.59 22.85 -2.45
C ASP A 148 8.40 22.62 -3.38
N HIS A 149 7.81 23.71 -3.87
CA HIS A 149 6.69 23.70 -4.80
C HIS A 149 6.99 22.84 -6.05
N TRP A 150 8.21 23.01 -6.61
CA TRP A 150 8.67 22.21 -7.74
C TRP A 150 8.73 20.71 -7.43
N LEU A 151 9.27 20.35 -6.28
CA LEU A 151 9.38 18.94 -5.87
C LEU A 151 7.99 18.31 -5.69
N LEU A 152 7.07 19.02 -5.03
CA LEU A 152 5.71 18.54 -4.85
C LEU A 152 5.00 18.35 -6.21
N ALA A 153 5.12 19.30 -7.13
CA ALA A 153 4.55 19.18 -8.48
C ALA A 153 5.08 17.93 -9.21
N LYS A 154 6.37 17.66 -9.12
CA LYS A 154 7.00 16.46 -9.70
C LYS A 154 6.50 15.16 -9.06
N MET A 155 6.38 15.13 -7.74
CA MET A 155 5.87 13.96 -7.03
C MET A 155 4.40 13.67 -7.39
N MET A 156 3.62 14.69 -7.70
CA MET A 156 2.19 14.60 -8.04
C MET A 156 1.93 14.29 -9.53
N GLY A 157 2.97 14.14 -10.36
CA GLY A 157 2.85 13.85 -11.79
C GLY A 157 2.79 15.12 -12.66
N ASP A 158 3.70 16.04 -12.43
CA ASP A 158 3.85 17.29 -13.18
C ASP A 158 2.54 18.11 -13.30
N LEU A 159 1.81 18.22 -12.19
CA LEU A 159 0.57 19.00 -12.13
C LEU A 159 0.82 20.48 -12.46
N SER A 160 -0.14 21.10 -13.13
CA SER A 160 -0.16 22.55 -13.31
C SER A 160 -0.36 23.27 -11.96
N ASP A 161 0.11 24.53 -11.86
CA ASP A 161 0.00 25.33 -10.63
C ASP A 161 -1.43 25.43 -10.10
N ASN A 162 -2.43 25.51 -10.99
CA ASN A 162 -3.83 25.56 -10.59
C ASN A 162 -4.33 24.25 -9.97
N GLN A 163 -3.92 23.12 -10.54
CA GLN A 163 -4.26 21.80 -10.01
C GLN A 163 -3.57 21.57 -8.66
N LEU A 164 -2.28 21.95 -8.57
CA LEU A 164 -1.52 21.84 -7.34
C LEU A 164 -2.15 22.69 -6.22
N LYS A 165 -2.54 23.93 -6.48
CA LYS A 165 -3.27 24.78 -5.53
C LYS A 165 -4.59 24.16 -5.06
N THR A 166 -5.28 23.45 -5.93
CA THR A 166 -6.51 22.72 -5.55
C THR A 166 -6.20 21.61 -4.54
N TRP A 167 -5.12 20.85 -4.76
CA TRP A 167 -4.67 19.82 -3.83
C TRP A 167 -4.18 20.42 -2.51
N MET A 168 -3.37 21.48 -2.56
CA MET A 168 -2.92 22.20 -1.36
C MET A 168 -4.09 22.70 -0.52
N SER A 169 -5.07 23.34 -1.14
CA SER A 169 -6.28 23.82 -0.46
C SER A 169 -7.06 22.69 0.21
N LYS A 170 -7.15 21.52 -0.45
CA LYS A 170 -7.84 20.35 0.08
C LYS A 170 -7.20 19.79 1.35
N TYR A 171 -5.87 19.89 1.49
CA TYR A 171 -5.12 19.40 2.64
C TYR A 171 -4.74 20.50 3.64
N GLY A 172 -5.12 21.76 3.37
CA GLY A 172 -4.82 22.89 4.24
C GLY A 172 -3.35 23.33 4.21
N TRP A 173 -2.62 22.97 3.14
CA TRP A 173 -1.22 23.37 2.94
C TRP A 173 -1.15 24.81 2.45
N THR A 174 -0.16 25.56 2.94
CA THR A 174 -0.02 27.00 2.65
C THR A 174 1.38 27.31 2.13
N GLU A 175 1.46 28.26 1.20
CA GLU A 175 2.73 28.79 0.73
C GLU A 175 3.21 29.85 1.73
N THR A 176 4.35 29.63 2.38
CA THR A 176 4.93 30.55 3.38
C THR A 176 5.98 31.47 2.81
N GLU A 177 6.82 30.95 1.91
CA GLU A 177 7.83 31.69 1.17
C GLU A 177 7.68 31.40 -0.33
N PRO A 178 8.14 32.27 -1.21
CA PRO A 178 8.07 32.01 -2.64
C PRO A 178 8.72 30.67 -3.00
N GLY A 179 7.90 29.73 -3.49
CA GLY A 179 8.37 28.40 -3.86
C GLY A 179 8.44 27.35 -2.74
N THR A 180 8.09 27.70 -1.48
CA THR A 180 8.10 26.77 -0.35
C THR A 180 6.69 26.60 0.23
N ILE A 181 6.25 25.37 0.34
CA ILE A 181 4.93 24.99 0.85
C ILE A 181 5.10 24.46 2.28
N PHE A 182 4.36 25.02 3.22
CA PHE A 182 4.22 24.53 4.57
C PHE A 182 3.15 23.44 4.62
N ILE A 183 3.49 22.27 5.13
CA ILE A 183 2.64 21.09 5.24
C ILE A 183 1.98 21.03 6.62
N CYS A 184 2.77 20.81 7.66
CA CYS A 184 2.31 20.79 9.05
C CYS A 184 3.51 20.84 9.99
N ASN A 185 3.25 21.24 11.25
CA ASN A 185 4.25 21.13 12.31
C ASN A 185 4.21 19.70 12.88
N GLN A 186 5.20 18.87 12.56
CA GLN A 186 5.29 17.49 13.02
C GLN A 186 5.49 17.40 14.56
N GLU A 187 6.07 18.40 15.19
CA GLU A 187 6.29 18.44 16.65
C GLU A 187 4.98 18.39 17.44
N GLU A 188 3.91 18.99 16.91
CA GLU A 188 2.57 18.95 17.52
C GLU A 188 1.95 17.55 17.51
N SER A 189 2.36 16.71 16.58
CA SER A 189 1.86 15.34 16.40
C SER A 189 2.61 14.32 17.28
N VAL A 190 3.84 14.66 17.71
CA VAL A 190 4.65 13.79 18.57
C VAL A 190 4.21 13.97 20.01
N LYS A 191 3.37 13.06 20.49
CA LYS A 191 3.07 12.97 21.93
C LYS A 191 4.15 12.12 22.60
N PRO A 192 5.05 12.72 23.40
CA PRO A 192 6.04 11.93 24.14
C PRO A 192 5.27 10.98 25.07
N LYS A 193 5.51 9.69 24.93
CA LYS A 193 5.02 8.71 25.90
C LYS A 193 5.86 8.91 27.17
N ASN A 194 5.23 9.34 28.25
CA ASN A 194 5.88 9.39 29.55
C ASN A 194 6.30 7.96 29.92
N ILE A 195 7.57 7.65 29.72
CA ILE A 195 8.17 6.42 30.23
C ILE A 195 8.37 6.68 31.72
N VAL A 196 7.52 6.11 32.54
CA VAL A 196 7.74 6.06 33.99
C VAL A 196 8.78 4.96 34.22
N GLU A 197 10.04 5.28 34.12
CA GLU A 197 11.12 4.42 34.61
C GLU A 197 11.06 4.43 36.14
N LYS A 198 10.52 3.39 36.72
CA LYS A 198 10.75 3.06 38.11
C LYS A 198 12.04 2.23 38.18
N ILE A 199 13.17 2.89 38.09
CA ILE A 199 14.44 2.31 38.49
C ILE A 199 14.55 2.64 39.98
N ASP A 200 14.23 1.69 40.82
CA ASP A 200 14.42 1.75 42.27
C ASP A 200 15.85 1.29 42.54
N PHE A 201 16.80 2.21 42.65
CA PHE A 201 18.20 1.93 42.91
C PHE A 201 18.43 1.31 44.30
N ASP A 202 17.45 1.37 45.19
CA ASP A 202 17.53 0.83 46.55
C ASP A 202 17.19 -0.68 46.63
N SER A 203 16.71 -1.30 45.54
CA SER A 203 16.31 -2.72 45.55
C SER A 203 17.23 -3.67 44.78
N GLU A 204 18.28 -3.19 44.13
CA GLU A 204 19.29 -4.06 43.53
C GLU A 204 20.48 -4.27 44.47
N SER A 205 20.33 -5.18 45.40
CA SER A 205 21.50 -5.94 45.86
C SER A 205 22.05 -6.75 44.70
N LEU A 206 23.14 -6.28 44.11
CA LEU A 206 23.86 -7.00 43.05
C LEU A 206 24.05 -8.45 43.48
N PRO A 207 23.63 -9.46 42.69
CA PRO A 207 24.01 -10.82 42.94
C PRO A 207 25.54 -10.91 42.88
N ALA A 208 26.14 -11.56 43.90
CA ALA A 208 27.58 -11.77 43.96
C ALA A 208 28.07 -12.34 42.61
N PRO A 209 29.24 -11.89 42.11
CA PRO A 209 29.78 -12.39 40.87
C PRO A 209 29.92 -13.90 40.92
N ALA A 210 29.30 -14.59 39.95
CA ALA A 210 29.43 -16.01 39.79
C ALA A 210 30.91 -16.33 39.57
N VAL A 211 31.49 -17.05 40.51
CA VAL A 211 32.84 -17.64 40.40
C VAL A 211 32.74 -18.74 39.34
N PHE A 212 33.20 -18.43 38.15
CA PHE A 212 33.38 -19.44 37.10
C PHE A 212 34.59 -20.32 37.52
N PRO A 213 34.48 -21.64 37.58
CA PRO A 213 35.64 -22.50 37.81
C PRO A 213 36.56 -22.41 36.57
N ASP A 214 37.86 -22.23 36.79
CA ASP A 214 38.91 -22.25 35.77
C ASP A 214 38.83 -23.56 34.98
N ILE A 215 38.37 -23.46 33.73
CA ILE A 215 38.48 -24.54 32.75
C ILE A 215 39.89 -24.47 32.18
N LEU A 216 40.81 -25.31 32.73
CA LEU A 216 42.09 -25.57 32.14
C LEU A 216 41.91 -26.23 30.76
N LEU A 217 42.13 -25.44 29.68
CA LEU A 217 42.28 -25.96 28.35
C LEU A 217 43.67 -26.60 28.22
N GLU A 218 43.77 -27.95 28.43
CA GLU A 218 44.90 -28.73 27.98
C GLU A 218 44.83 -28.89 26.46
N TYR A 219 45.81 -28.31 25.76
CA TYR A 219 46.07 -28.62 24.35
C TYR A 219 47.00 -29.84 24.29
N PRO A 220 46.63 -30.91 23.59
CA PRO A 220 47.60 -31.97 23.27
C PRO A 220 48.57 -31.50 22.17
N VAL A 221 49.83 -31.86 22.39
CA VAL A 221 50.98 -31.70 21.47
C VAL A 221 50.83 -32.62 20.26
#